data_41ed0a26a5cc128f42cc33a33f0bea65
#
_entry.id   41ed0a26a5cc128f42cc33a33f0bea65
#
_cell.length_a   1.000
_cell.length_b   1.000
_cell.length_c   1.000
_cell.angle_alpha   90.00
_cell.angle_beta   90.00
_cell.angle_gamma   90.00
#
_symmetry.space_group_name_H-M   'P 1'
#
loop_
_entity.id
_entity.type
_entity.pdbx_description
1 polymer ?
#
loop_
_entity_poly.entity_id
_entity_poly.type
_entity_poly.pdbx_seq_one_letter_code
_entity_poly.pdbx_strand_id
1 'polypeptide(L)'
;MTRLSENFTLRELVASETARANGIENRPDEQALVYLARLAMVLEMVRAELGGRPVVVTSGFRSAGLNAAVGGSRTSAHLEGRAADLVVPLFGSPAEVAARVAGMGFMAFDQLILERFGRREWVHLGMARIGAVPRRQVLTIEGGKVHAGLR
;
A
#
# COMPACT_ATOMS: atom_id res chain seq x y z
N MET A 1 10.75 1.22 -19.23
CA MET A 1 10.18 1.08 -17.87
C MET A 1 9.87 2.47 -17.33
N THR A 2 8.62 2.73 -16.95
CA THR A 2 8.23 4.04 -16.41
C THR A 2 8.62 4.17 -14.95
N ARG A 3 9.46 5.15 -14.65
CA ARG A 3 9.85 5.48 -13.28
C ARG A 3 8.90 6.54 -12.74
N LEU A 4 8.28 6.27 -11.60
CA LEU A 4 7.35 7.20 -10.95
C LEU A 4 8.04 8.12 -9.95
N SER A 5 9.11 7.63 -9.34
CA SER A 5 9.98 8.38 -8.44
C SER A 5 11.39 7.80 -8.48
N GLU A 6 12.31 8.30 -7.66
CA GLU A 6 13.69 7.83 -7.66
C GLU A 6 13.81 6.31 -7.46
N ASN A 7 13.03 5.76 -6.54
CA ASN A 7 13.13 4.35 -6.15
C ASN A 7 11.93 3.48 -6.53
N PHE A 8 10.88 4.04 -7.15
CA PHE A 8 9.67 3.29 -7.48
C PHE A 8 9.29 3.41 -8.94
N THR A 9 9.00 2.26 -9.55
CA THR A 9 8.58 2.17 -10.96
C THR A 9 7.10 1.82 -11.04
N LEU A 10 6.46 2.18 -12.15
CA LEU A 10 5.09 1.77 -12.44
C LEU A 10 4.96 0.24 -12.41
N ARG A 11 5.96 -0.46 -12.95
CA ARG A 11 5.95 -1.92 -12.98
C ARG A 11 5.81 -2.53 -11.58
N GLU A 12 6.53 -2.00 -10.58
CA GLU A 12 6.41 -2.48 -9.20
C GLU A 12 5.02 -2.23 -8.63
N LEU A 13 4.43 -1.08 -8.93
CA LEU A 13 3.16 -0.68 -8.35
C LEU A 13 1.94 -1.32 -9.02
N VAL A 14 2.12 -2.03 -10.14
CA VAL A 14 1.06 -2.78 -10.80
C VAL A 14 1.33 -4.28 -10.85
N ALA A 15 2.46 -4.74 -10.36
CA ALA A 15 2.83 -6.15 -10.39
C ALA A 15 1.88 -6.98 -9.52
N SER A 16 1.46 -8.14 -10.01
CA SER A 16 0.63 -9.09 -9.29
C SER A 16 0.84 -10.50 -9.82
N GLU A 17 1.28 -11.40 -8.94
CA GLU A 17 1.38 -12.82 -9.26
C GLU A 17 0.00 -13.43 -9.54
N THR A 18 -1.02 -13.02 -8.78
CA THR A 18 -2.39 -13.50 -8.99
C THR A 18 -2.91 -13.09 -10.36
N ALA A 19 -2.68 -11.85 -10.77
CA ALA A 19 -3.10 -11.37 -12.08
C ALA A 19 -2.39 -12.16 -13.19
N ARG A 20 -1.07 -12.33 -13.06
CA ARG A 20 -0.26 -13.08 -14.04
C ARG A 20 -0.71 -14.53 -14.15
N ALA A 21 -0.89 -15.20 -13.01
CA ALA A 21 -1.27 -16.62 -12.98
C ALA A 21 -2.67 -16.88 -13.55
N ASN A 22 -3.57 -15.91 -13.45
CA ASN A 22 -4.97 -16.03 -13.87
C ASN A 22 -5.31 -15.27 -15.15
N GLY A 23 -4.31 -14.71 -15.83
CA GLY A 23 -4.53 -13.96 -17.08
C GLY A 23 -5.39 -12.71 -16.89
N ILE A 24 -5.36 -12.10 -15.71
CA ILE A 24 -6.12 -10.89 -15.40
C ILE A 24 -5.32 -9.66 -15.81
N GLU A 25 -5.90 -8.81 -16.64
CA GLU A 25 -5.30 -7.54 -17.00
C GLU A 25 -5.32 -6.60 -15.79
N ASN A 26 -4.15 -6.09 -15.41
CA ASN A 26 -4.01 -5.16 -14.28
C ASN A 26 -3.42 -3.83 -14.77
N ARG A 27 -4.18 -3.13 -15.61
CA ARG A 27 -3.77 -1.88 -16.24
C ARG A 27 -4.49 -0.70 -15.58
N PRO A 28 -3.76 0.25 -15.00
CA PRO A 28 -4.36 1.46 -14.44
C PRO A 28 -4.83 2.42 -15.54
N ASP A 29 -5.95 3.10 -15.30
CA ASP A 29 -6.41 4.18 -16.14
C ASP A 29 -5.63 5.47 -15.82
N GLU A 30 -5.94 6.57 -16.52
CA GLU A 30 -5.24 7.84 -16.34
C GLU A 30 -5.34 8.37 -14.92
N GLN A 31 -6.51 8.26 -14.29
CA GLN A 31 -6.70 8.73 -12.91
C GLN A 31 -5.90 7.89 -11.92
N ALA A 32 -5.89 6.57 -12.08
CA ALA A 32 -5.09 5.69 -11.25
C ALA A 32 -3.59 5.99 -11.41
N LEU A 33 -3.13 6.32 -12.62
CA LEU A 33 -1.74 6.72 -12.85
C LEU A 33 -1.37 7.98 -12.06
N VAL A 34 -2.27 8.96 -11.97
CA VAL A 34 -2.05 10.16 -11.15
C VAL A 34 -1.89 9.78 -9.68
N TYR A 35 -2.77 8.94 -9.18
CA TYR A 35 -2.68 8.47 -7.79
C TYR A 35 -1.41 7.64 -7.54
N LEU A 36 -1.03 6.79 -8.48
CA LEU A 36 0.19 5.98 -8.35
C LEU A 36 1.44 6.85 -8.29
N ALA A 37 1.49 7.94 -9.06
CA ALA A 37 2.59 8.88 -8.97
C ALA A 37 2.66 9.55 -7.59
N ARG A 38 1.53 9.93 -7.03
CA ARG A 38 1.44 10.49 -5.67
C ARG A 38 1.83 9.45 -4.62
N LEU A 39 1.36 8.23 -4.78
CA LEU A 39 1.70 7.10 -3.90
C LEU A 39 3.21 6.85 -3.89
N ALA A 40 3.86 6.88 -5.05
CA ALA A 40 5.30 6.71 -5.15
C ALA A 40 6.05 7.77 -4.32
N MET A 41 5.60 9.01 -4.33
CA MET A 41 6.21 10.07 -3.51
C MET A 41 6.03 9.81 -2.01
N VAL A 42 4.88 9.31 -1.60
CA VAL A 42 4.65 8.91 -0.20
C VAL A 42 5.55 7.75 0.19
N LEU A 43 5.69 6.77 -0.69
CA LEU A 43 6.59 5.63 -0.46
C LEU A 43 8.06 6.07 -0.35
N GLU A 44 8.47 7.11 -1.08
CA GLU A 44 9.80 7.71 -0.91
C GLU A 44 9.98 8.30 0.49
N MET A 45 8.95 8.97 1.02
CA MET A 45 8.99 9.53 2.38
C MET A 45 9.11 8.40 3.42
N VAL A 46 8.34 7.33 3.25
CA VAL A 46 8.43 6.13 4.10
C VAL A 46 9.83 5.52 4.02
N ARG A 47 10.36 5.36 2.81
CA ARG A 47 11.69 4.80 2.60
C ARG A 47 12.76 5.63 3.32
N ALA A 48 12.70 6.95 3.19
CA ALA A 48 13.65 7.85 3.86
C ALA A 48 13.57 7.73 5.39
N GLU A 49 12.36 7.68 5.95
CA GLU A 49 12.14 7.52 7.39
C GLU A 49 12.68 6.18 7.91
N LEU A 50 12.65 5.14 7.08
CA LEU A 50 13.16 3.81 7.41
C LEU A 50 14.66 3.64 7.08
N GLY A 51 15.39 4.73 6.94
CA GLY A 51 16.84 4.72 6.74
C GLY A 51 17.29 4.40 5.33
N GLY A 52 16.44 4.64 4.33
CA GLY A 52 16.78 4.41 2.92
C GLY A 52 16.78 2.94 2.51
N ARG A 53 16.22 2.08 3.32
CA ARG A 53 16.15 0.65 3.04
C ARG A 53 15.08 0.34 1.99
N PRO A 54 15.30 -0.69 1.14
CA PRO A 54 14.33 -1.05 0.10
C PRO A 54 12.96 -1.35 0.67
N VAL A 55 11.94 -0.66 0.14
CA VAL A 55 10.53 -0.92 0.43
C VAL A 55 10.01 -1.88 -0.64
N VAL A 56 9.56 -3.05 -0.22
CA VAL A 56 9.01 -4.06 -1.13
C VAL A 56 7.50 -3.90 -1.16
N VAL A 57 6.97 -3.49 -2.31
CA VAL A 57 5.52 -3.39 -2.54
C VAL A 57 5.02 -4.76 -2.98
N THR A 58 4.15 -5.36 -2.17
CA THR A 58 3.58 -6.68 -2.45
C THR A 58 2.24 -6.59 -3.19
N SER A 59 1.55 -5.45 -3.09
CA SER A 59 0.33 -5.15 -3.83
C SER A 59 0.17 -3.63 -3.93
N GLY A 60 0.07 -3.12 -5.15
CA GLY A 60 -0.22 -1.71 -5.41
C GLY A 60 -1.59 -1.57 -6.05
N PHE A 61 -1.64 -1.06 -7.28
CA PHE A 61 -2.88 -0.95 -8.04
C PHE A 61 -3.52 -2.32 -8.27
N ARG A 62 -4.86 -2.37 -8.15
CA ARG A 62 -5.66 -3.53 -8.53
C ARG A 62 -6.79 -3.10 -9.46
N SER A 63 -6.87 -3.75 -10.63
CA SER A 63 -8.06 -3.68 -11.47
C SER A 63 -9.26 -4.29 -10.74
N ALA A 64 -10.47 -4.01 -11.20
CA ALA A 64 -11.67 -4.59 -10.61
C ALA A 64 -11.62 -6.12 -10.61
N GLY A 65 -11.17 -6.71 -11.71
CA GLY A 65 -11.03 -8.17 -11.83
C GLY A 65 -10.03 -8.75 -10.84
N LEU A 66 -8.86 -8.10 -10.69
CA LEU A 66 -7.86 -8.56 -9.73
C LEU A 66 -8.36 -8.39 -8.29
N ASN A 67 -8.98 -7.27 -7.98
CA ASN A 67 -9.51 -7.01 -6.64
C ASN A 67 -10.54 -8.07 -6.24
N ALA A 68 -11.44 -8.43 -7.15
CA ALA A 68 -12.41 -9.51 -6.93
C ALA A 68 -11.71 -10.86 -6.71
N ALA A 69 -10.68 -11.17 -7.50
CA ALA A 69 -9.95 -12.43 -7.42
C ALA A 69 -9.22 -12.60 -6.07
N VAL A 70 -8.72 -11.52 -5.48
CA VAL A 70 -8.05 -11.56 -4.17
C VAL A 70 -8.97 -11.32 -2.98
N GLY A 71 -10.28 -11.16 -3.23
CA GLY A 71 -11.26 -10.94 -2.18
C GLY A 71 -11.19 -9.55 -1.54
N GLY A 72 -10.71 -8.55 -2.26
CA GLY A 72 -10.63 -7.18 -1.78
C GLY A 72 -12.00 -6.51 -1.64
N SER A 73 -12.09 -5.52 -0.76
CA SER A 73 -13.31 -4.71 -0.60
C SER A 73 -13.63 -3.97 -1.90
N ARG A 74 -14.93 -3.84 -2.21
CA ARG A 74 -15.39 -3.06 -3.38
C ARG A 74 -15.01 -1.58 -3.30
N THR A 75 -14.70 -1.08 -2.10
CA THR A 75 -14.28 0.30 -1.86
C THR A 75 -12.79 0.43 -1.57
N SER A 76 -12.02 -0.60 -1.90
CA SER A 76 -10.58 -0.64 -1.66
C SER A 76 -9.85 0.51 -2.36
N ALA A 77 -8.96 1.17 -1.63
CA ALA A 77 -8.11 2.23 -2.19
C ALA A 77 -7.13 1.69 -3.25
N HIS A 78 -6.83 0.40 -3.25
CA HIS A 78 -6.03 -0.25 -4.30
C HIS A 78 -6.66 -0.10 -5.69
N LEU A 79 -7.98 -0.07 -5.78
CA LEU A 79 -8.71 0.10 -7.05
C LEU A 79 -8.40 1.43 -7.76
N GLU A 80 -8.06 2.44 -6.99
CA GLU A 80 -7.78 3.78 -7.51
C GLU A 80 -6.28 4.10 -7.57
N GLY A 81 -5.42 3.19 -7.16
CA GLY A 81 -3.97 3.44 -7.07
C GLY A 81 -3.57 4.25 -5.84
N ARG A 82 -4.41 4.32 -4.82
CA ARG A 82 -4.18 5.10 -3.60
C ARG A 82 -3.59 4.30 -2.44
N ALA A 83 -3.33 3.02 -2.63
CA ALA A 83 -2.82 2.18 -1.56
C ALA A 83 -1.72 1.24 -2.02
N ALA A 84 -0.84 0.91 -1.10
CA ALA A 84 0.17 -0.14 -1.26
C ALA A 84 0.20 -1.02 -0.02
N ASP A 85 0.35 -2.31 -0.24
CA ASP A 85 0.75 -3.25 0.79
C ASP A 85 2.25 -3.42 0.67
N LEU A 86 2.96 -3.37 1.79
CA LEU A 86 4.42 -3.32 1.77
C LEU A 86 5.05 -4.04 2.95
N VAL A 87 6.31 -4.42 2.75
CA VAL A 87 7.22 -4.90 3.79
C VAL A 87 8.58 -4.25 3.59
N VAL A 88 9.35 -4.12 4.67
CA VAL A 88 10.71 -3.53 4.63
C VAL A 88 11.63 -4.43 5.45
N PRO A 89 12.00 -5.62 4.91
CA PRO A 89 12.70 -6.64 5.69
C PRO A 89 14.03 -6.19 6.28
N LEU A 90 14.75 -5.29 5.61
CA LEU A 90 16.04 -4.79 6.09
C LEU A 90 15.89 -3.74 7.19
N PHE A 91 14.69 -3.23 7.43
CA PHE A 91 14.40 -2.34 8.55
C PHE A 91 13.92 -3.14 9.77
N GLY A 92 12.94 -3.99 9.59
CA GLY A 92 12.36 -4.77 10.66
C GLY A 92 11.06 -5.46 10.26
N SER A 93 10.30 -5.92 11.25
CA SER A 93 9.00 -6.54 11.05
C SER A 93 7.97 -5.54 10.54
N PRO A 94 6.87 -6.01 9.92
CA PRO A 94 5.76 -5.12 9.57
C PRO A 94 5.22 -4.34 10.77
N ALA A 95 5.18 -4.91 11.96
CA ALA A 95 4.76 -4.20 13.17
C ALA A 95 5.70 -3.03 13.49
N GLU A 96 7.02 -3.23 13.37
CA GLU A 96 8.00 -2.16 13.57
C GLU A 96 7.88 -1.07 12.50
N VAL A 97 7.67 -1.47 11.26
CA VAL A 97 7.44 -0.54 10.14
C VAL A 97 6.17 0.30 10.40
N ALA A 98 5.06 -0.36 10.74
CA ALA A 98 3.80 0.33 11.02
C ALA A 98 3.94 1.33 12.17
N ALA A 99 4.61 0.94 13.25
CA ALA A 99 4.83 1.83 14.40
C ALA A 99 5.64 3.07 14.00
N ARG A 100 6.69 2.90 13.19
CA ARG A 100 7.50 4.02 12.73
C ARG A 100 6.70 4.94 11.82
N VAL A 101 5.92 4.41 10.87
CA VAL A 101 5.09 5.20 9.96
C VAL A 101 3.98 5.93 10.70
N ALA A 102 3.33 5.27 11.68
CA ALA A 102 2.31 5.91 12.51
C ALA A 102 2.86 7.14 13.26
N GLY A 103 4.14 7.12 13.61
CA GLY A 103 4.82 8.22 14.28
C GLY A 103 5.25 9.37 13.36
N MET A 104 5.09 9.25 12.06
CA MET A 104 5.45 10.30 11.09
C MET A 104 4.38 11.41 11.08
N GLY A 105 4.53 12.41 11.94
CA GLY A 105 3.53 13.46 12.11
C GLY A 105 3.32 14.36 10.89
N PHE A 106 4.30 14.41 9.97
CA PHE A 106 4.23 15.22 8.76
C PHE A 106 3.58 14.51 7.57
N MET A 107 3.39 13.19 7.65
CA MET A 107 2.80 12.42 6.56
C MET A 107 1.29 12.26 6.75
N ALA A 108 0.53 12.78 5.78
CA ALA A 108 -0.92 12.76 5.82
C ALA A 108 -1.49 11.50 5.15
N PHE A 109 -1.30 10.33 5.77
CA PHE A 109 -1.95 9.11 5.29
C PHE A 109 -3.43 9.09 5.70
N ASP A 110 -4.24 8.41 4.90
CA ASP A 110 -5.66 8.19 5.24
C ASP A 110 -5.81 6.99 6.16
N GLN A 111 -5.14 5.88 5.81
CA GLN A 111 -5.27 4.64 6.56
C GLN A 111 -3.93 3.90 6.60
N LEU A 112 -3.56 3.46 7.79
CA LEU A 112 -2.41 2.61 8.04
C LEU A 112 -2.89 1.38 8.78
N ILE A 113 -2.70 0.20 8.17
CA ILE A 113 -3.19 -1.05 8.75
C ILE A 113 -2.04 -2.05 8.86
N LEU A 114 -1.84 -2.57 10.05
CA LEU A 114 -1.01 -3.76 10.23
C LEU A 114 -1.92 -4.98 10.00
N GLU A 115 -1.66 -5.71 8.94
CA GLU A 115 -2.47 -6.87 8.56
C GLU A 115 -1.74 -8.18 8.83
N ARG A 116 -2.44 -9.11 9.46
CA ARG A 116 -1.97 -10.47 9.74
C ARG A 116 -2.98 -11.48 9.26
N PHE A 117 -2.53 -12.43 8.44
CA PHE A 117 -3.35 -13.54 7.98
C PHE A 117 -2.49 -14.80 7.92
N GLY A 118 -2.79 -15.76 8.78
CA GLY A 118 -1.95 -16.95 8.95
C GLY A 118 -0.56 -16.55 9.44
N ARG A 119 0.47 -16.94 8.70
CA ARG A 119 1.87 -16.58 8.99
C ARG A 119 2.32 -15.31 8.27
N ARG A 120 1.46 -14.72 7.45
CA ARG A 120 1.76 -13.54 6.67
C ARG A 120 1.46 -12.28 7.46
N GLU A 121 2.34 -11.30 7.34
CA GLU A 121 2.17 -10.00 7.97
C GLU A 121 2.68 -8.93 7.01
N TRP A 122 1.96 -7.86 6.86
CA TRP A 122 2.34 -6.73 5.99
C TRP A 122 1.70 -5.44 6.49
N VAL A 123 2.12 -4.33 5.90
CA VAL A 123 1.55 -3.02 6.20
C VAL A 123 0.75 -2.54 4.99
N HIS A 124 -0.50 -2.17 5.22
CA HIS A 124 -1.33 -1.48 4.23
C HIS A 124 -1.24 0.02 4.49
N LEU A 125 -0.85 0.79 3.48
CA LEU A 125 -0.78 2.24 3.54
C LEU A 125 -1.68 2.81 2.46
N GLY A 126 -2.74 3.52 2.87
CA GLY A 126 -3.69 4.14 1.98
C GLY A 126 -3.67 5.66 2.10
N MET A 127 -3.90 6.32 0.98
CA MET A 127 -4.00 7.78 0.90
C MET A 127 -5.43 8.21 0.64
N ALA A 128 -5.79 9.40 1.10
CA ALA A 128 -7.08 9.99 0.80
C ALA A 128 -7.18 10.38 -0.68
N ARG A 129 -8.40 10.47 -1.19
CA ARG A 129 -8.66 11.06 -2.50
C ARG A 129 -8.24 12.52 -2.50
N ILE A 130 -7.81 13.02 -3.67
CA ILE A 130 -7.46 14.42 -3.86
C ILE A 130 -8.67 15.28 -3.46
N GLY A 131 -8.45 16.26 -2.57
CA GLY A 131 -9.50 17.12 -2.05
C GLY A 131 -10.19 16.61 -0.79
N ALA A 132 -9.99 15.36 -0.40
CA ALA A 132 -10.52 14.80 0.84
C ALA A 132 -9.52 14.99 2.00
N VAL A 133 -10.04 15.08 3.21
CA VAL A 133 -9.23 15.19 4.42
C VAL A 133 -8.74 13.80 4.84
N PRO A 134 -7.44 13.56 4.96
CA PRO A 134 -6.90 12.29 5.44
C PRO A 134 -7.35 12.00 6.88
N ARG A 135 -7.81 10.78 7.12
CA ARG A 135 -8.31 10.37 8.45
C ARG A 135 -7.21 10.05 9.46
N ARG A 136 -6.03 9.70 8.99
CA ARG A 136 -4.93 9.16 9.81
C ARG A 136 -5.38 7.99 10.67
N GLN A 137 -6.24 7.15 10.12
CA GLN A 137 -6.76 5.98 10.80
C GLN A 137 -5.70 4.89 10.91
N VAL A 138 -5.43 4.42 12.12
CA VAL A 138 -4.48 3.34 12.38
C VAL A 138 -5.24 2.13 12.92
N LEU A 139 -5.08 0.99 12.26
CA LEU A 139 -5.78 -0.24 12.58
C LEU A 139 -4.81 -1.43 12.61
N THR A 140 -5.25 -2.50 13.27
CA THR A 140 -4.68 -3.84 13.10
C THR A 140 -5.81 -4.77 12.66
N ILE A 141 -5.56 -5.54 11.60
CA ILE A 141 -6.49 -6.60 11.17
C ILE A 141 -5.78 -7.92 11.35
N GLU A 142 -6.38 -8.79 12.15
CA GLU A 142 -5.81 -10.09 12.48
C GLU A 142 -6.88 -11.16 12.33
N GLY A 143 -6.67 -12.09 11.38
CA GLY A 143 -7.63 -13.14 11.09
C GLY A 143 -9.03 -12.61 10.72
N GLY A 144 -9.09 -11.48 10.02
CA GLY A 144 -10.33 -10.82 9.64
C GLY A 144 -10.96 -9.94 10.72
N LYS A 145 -10.41 -9.91 11.93
CA LYS A 145 -10.89 -9.06 13.02
C LYS A 145 -10.17 -7.71 12.99
N VAL A 146 -10.95 -6.63 13.06
CA VAL A 146 -10.45 -5.26 13.02
C VAL A 146 -10.31 -4.71 14.44
N HIS A 147 -9.13 -4.19 14.75
CA HIS A 147 -8.82 -3.55 16.02
C HIS A 147 -8.33 -2.13 15.77
N ALA A 148 -8.74 -1.19 16.62
CA ALA A 148 -8.21 0.17 16.59
C ALA A 148 -6.78 0.19 17.12
N GLY A 149 -5.91 0.97 16.46
CA GLY A 149 -4.50 1.08 16.83
C GLY A 149 -3.66 -0.12 16.40
N LEU A 150 -2.39 -0.11 16.82
CA LEU A 150 -1.45 -1.20 16.53
C LEU A 150 -1.38 -2.16 17.72
N ARG A 151 -1.41 -3.47 17.40
CA ARG A 151 -1.35 -4.54 18.41
C ARG A 151 -0.28 -5.56 18.08
#